data_290ab20894b9d85281b2ff3632e40efb
#
_entry.id   290ab20894b9d85281b2ff3632e40efb
#
_cell.length_a   1.000
_cell.length_b   1.000
_cell.length_c   1.000
_cell.angle_alpha   90.00
_cell.angle_beta   90.00
_cell.angle_gamma   90.00
#
_symmetry.space_group_name_H-M   'P 1'
#
loop_
_entity.id
_entity.type
_entity.pdbx_description
1 polymer ?
#
loop_
_entity_poly.entity_id
_entity_poly.type
_entity_poly.pdbx_seq_one_letter_code
_entity_poly.pdbx_strand_id
1 'polypeptide(L)'
;MHSKNLLCRAAVFGIALGLTACAAPPKPLYQWGGYQGSLYQYFKSNGTDPGAQIEQLEAQLQKNATVGAASPPGLHGHLALLYSKLGDEANAVKHLEAERSLFPESANYINFLLKNAAKPASKS
;
A
#
# COMPACT_ATOMS: atom_id res chain seq x y z
N MET A 1 -53.02 33.28 -1.65
CA MET A 1 -51.94 33.07 -2.64
C MET A 1 -50.54 32.92 -2.03
N HIS A 2 -50.27 33.53 -0.88
CA HIS A 2 -48.94 33.50 -0.23
C HIS A 2 -48.58 32.15 0.43
N SER A 3 -49.55 31.37 0.91
CA SER A 3 -49.29 30.13 1.64
C SER A 3 -48.79 28.98 0.75
N LYS A 4 -49.24 28.91 -0.51
CA LYS A 4 -48.78 27.89 -1.47
C LYS A 4 -47.32 28.09 -1.88
N ASN A 5 -46.86 29.33 -2.00
CA ASN A 5 -45.48 29.65 -2.34
C ASN A 5 -44.54 29.37 -1.17
N LEU A 6 -45.02 29.49 0.09
CA LEU A 6 -44.24 29.18 1.27
C LEU A 6 -43.99 27.67 1.44
N LEU A 7 -45.03 26.87 1.18
CA LEU A 7 -44.94 25.41 1.20
C LEU A 7 -44.03 24.86 0.10
N CYS A 8 -44.09 25.43 -1.12
CA CYS A 8 -43.21 25.06 -2.23
C CYS A 8 -41.74 25.40 -1.94
N ARG A 9 -41.50 26.56 -1.34
CA ARG A 9 -40.13 26.97 -0.94
C ARG A 9 -39.57 26.10 0.17
N ALA A 10 -40.38 25.72 1.16
CA ALA A 10 -39.98 24.82 2.23
C ALA A 10 -39.68 23.40 1.70
N ALA A 11 -40.47 22.89 0.74
CA ALA A 11 -40.22 21.59 0.10
C ALA A 11 -38.93 21.57 -0.73
N VAL A 12 -38.64 22.62 -1.49
CA VAL A 12 -37.39 22.73 -2.27
C VAL A 12 -36.15 22.83 -1.36
N PHE A 13 -36.25 23.55 -0.24
CA PHE A 13 -35.16 23.64 0.73
C PHE A 13 -34.91 22.30 1.45
N GLY A 14 -35.95 21.54 1.76
CA GLY A 14 -35.85 20.21 2.37
C GLY A 14 -35.19 19.18 1.44
N ILE A 15 -35.48 19.23 0.14
CA ILE A 15 -34.85 18.34 -0.85
C ILE A 15 -33.37 18.69 -1.05
N ALA A 16 -32.99 19.96 -1.03
CA ALA A 16 -31.60 20.41 -1.17
C ALA A 16 -30.72 19.97 0.01
N LEU A 17 -31.25 19.93 1.23
CA LEU A 17 -30.49 19.41 2.41
C LEU A 17 -30.34 17.89 2.42
N GLY A 18 -31.25 17.15 1.80
CA GLY A 18 -31.19 15.69 1.72
C GLY A 18 -30.10 15.14 0.80
N LEU A 19 -29.64 15.93 -0.17
CA LEU A 19 -28.63 15.52 -1.16
C LEU A 19 -27.18 15.66 -0.67
N THR A 20 -26.92 16.30 0.45
CA THR A 20 -25.57 16.48 0.99
C THR A 20 -25.11 15.33 1.90
N ALA A 21 -25.96 14.36 2.20
CA ALA A 21 -25.68 13.30 3.17
C ALA A 21 -24.80 12.14 2.65
N CYS A 22 -24.40 12.14 1.37
CA CYS A 22 -23.70 10.99 0.75
C CYS A 22 -22.24 11.21 0.43
N ALA A 23 -21.57 12.20 0.99
CA ALA A 23 -20.24 12.61 0.52
C ALA A 23 -19.09 12.43 1.53
N ALA A 24 -19.14 11.46 2.42
CA ALA A 24 -17.93 11.05 3.14
C ALA A 24 -17.16 10.05 2.26
N PRO A 25 -15.97 10.37 1.75
CA PRO A 25 -15.17 9.40 1.01
C PRO A 25 -14.87 8.21 1.92
N PRO A 26 -15.00 6.97 1.43
CA PRO A 26 -14.65 5.79 2.21
C PRO A 26 -13.18 5.89 2.63
N LYS A 27 -12.88 5.56 3.90
CA LYS A 27 -11.48 5.50 4.36
C LYS A 27 -10.73 4.50 3.49
N PRO A 28 -9.55 4.85 2.97
CA PRO A 28 -8.75 3.93 2.19
C PRO A 28 -8.38 2.71 3.04
N LEU A 29 -8.51 1.51 2.46
CA LEU A 29 -8.18 0.26 3.12
C LEU A 29 -6.68 0.18 3.46
N TYR A 30 -5.84 0.72 2.59
CA TYR A 30 -4.39 0.73 2.72
C TYR A 30 -3.81 2.13 2.61
N GLN A 31 -2.73 2.37 3.35
CA GLN A 31 -1.94 3.61 3.24
C GLN A 31 -0.83 3.41 2.20
N TRP A 32 -1.07 3.84 0.98
CA TRP A 32 -0.16 3.67 -0.15
C TRP A 32 1.11 4.50 -0.06
N GLY A 33 1.03 5.72 0.47
CA GLY A 33 2.18 6.63 0.59
C GLY A 33 3.00 6.76 -0.68
N GLY A 34 4.32 6.63 -0.57
CA GLY A 34 5.26 6.69 -1.69
C GLY A 34 5.49 5.37 -2.43
N TYR A 35 4.86 4.25 -2.00
CA TYR A 35 5.14 2.91 -2.53
C TYR A 35 4.96 2.80 -4.06
N GLN A 36 3.84 3.31 -4.59
CA GLN A 36 3.58 3.26 -6.03
C GLN A 36 4.62 4.05 -6.84
N GLY A 37 5.04 5.21 -6.32
CA GLY A 37 6.11 6.01 -6.92
C GLY A 37 7.45 5.28 -6.91
N SER A 38 7.80 4.65 -5.81
CA SER A 38 9.02 3.84 -5.66
C SER A 38 9.03 2.66 -6.64
N LEU A 39 7.92 1.93 -6.73
CA LEU A 39 7.77 0.82 -7.68
C LEU A 39 7.90 1.28 -9.13
N TYR A 40 7.26 2.39 -9.49
CA TYR A 40 7.37 2.98 -10.82
C TYR A 40 8.83 3.37 -11.15
N GLN A 41 9.53 4.03 -10.25
CA GLN A 41 10.93 4.39 -10.43
C GLN A 41 11.82 3.16 -10.59
N TYR A 42 11.58 2.12 -9.81
CA TYR A 42 12.31 0.85 -9.92
C TYR A 42 12.25 0.25 -11.33
N PHE A 43 11.06 0.24 -11.95
CA PHE A 43 10.89 -0.33 -13.29
C PHE A 43 11.28 0.62 -14.42
N LYS A 44 11.23 1.93 -14.20
CA LYS A 44 11.52 2.92 -15.24
C LYS A 44 12.99 3.29 -15.31
N SER A 45 13.69 3.32 -14.19
CA SER A 45 15.06 3.85 -14.11
C SER A 45 16.08 2.72 -14.13
N ASN A 46 17.02 2.79 -15.08
CA ASN A 46 18.21 1.94 -15.08
C ASN A 46 19.20 2.36 -13.97
N GLY A 47 18.77 2.59 -12.73
CA GLY A 47 19.73 2.98 -11.71
C GLY A 47 19.20 3.74 -10.51
N THR A 48 17.96 3.56 -10.13
CA THR A 48 17.53 4.06 -8.81
C THR A 48 18.28 3.28 -7.73
N ASP A 49 18.94 4.00 -6.81
CA ASP A 49 19.64 3.40 -5.70
C ASP A 49 18.67 2.55 -4.83
N PRO A 50 18.90 1.23 -4.72
CA PRO A 50 18.06 0.38 -3.89
C PRO A 50 18.07 0.80 -2.42
N GLY A 51 19.19 1.30 -1.91
CA GLY A 51 19.34 1.76 -0.53
C GLY A 51 18.41 2.93 -0.22
N ALA A 52 18.36 3.93 -1.08
CA ALA A 52 17.48 5.08 -0.92
C ALA A 52 15.99 4.68 -0.97
N GLN A 53 15.64 3.71 -1.82
CA GLN A 53 14.26 3.19 -1.86
C GLN A 53 13.89 2.41 -0.59
N ILE A 54 14.81 1.60 -0.07
CA ILE A 54 14.64 0.89 1.20
C ILE A 54 14.36 1.88 2.32
N GLU A 55 15.19 2.91 2.48
CA GLU A 55 15.02 3.92 3.52
C GLU A 55 13.63 4.58 3.45
N GLN A 56 13.21 4.98 2.26
CA GLN A 56 11.89 5.59 2.04
C GLN A 56 10.73 4.64 2.41
N LEU A 57 10.82 3.39 2.02
CA LEU A 57 9.74 2.41 2.23
C LEU A 57 9.68 1.92 3.67
N GLU A 58 10.83 1.76 4.33
CA GLU A 58 10.88 1.45 5.77
C GLU A 58 10.30 2.60 6.60
N ALA A 59 10.65 3.85 6.28
CA ALA A 59 10.05 5.03 6.93
C ALA A 59 8.53 5.07 6.73
N GLN A 60 8.04 4.67 5.56
CA GLN A 60 6.60 4.54 5.31
C GLN A 60 5.95 3.44 6.17
N LEU A 61 6.57 2.27 6.29
CA LEU A 61 6.08 1.19 7.16
C LEU A 61 5.95 1.66 8.60
N GLN A 62 6.98 2.34 9.09
CA GLN A 62 7.01 2.87 10.45
C GLN A 62 5.91 3.92 10.66
N LYS A 63 5.72 4.83 9.70
CA LYS A 63 4.63 5.82 9.74
C LYS A 63 3.26 5.15 9.73
N ASN A 64 3.05 4.14 8.89
CA ASN A 64 1.78 3.41 8.84
C ASN A 64 1.48 2.75 10.18
N ALA A 65 2.49 2.12 10.80
CA ALA A 65 2.35 1.49 12.11
C ALA A 65 1.97 2.49 13.21
N THR A 66 2.59 3.69 13.23
CA THR A 66 2.29 4.73 14.23
C THR A 66 0.86 5.25 14.16
N VAL A 67 0.28 5.31 12.97
CA VAL A 67 -1.11 5.78 12.79
C VAL A 67 -2.13 4.63 12.73
N GLY A 68 -1.69 3.40 12.95
CA GLY A 68 -2.56 2.21 12.88
C GLY A 68 -3.14 1.96 11.49
N ALA A 69 -2.45 2.37 10.43
CA ALA A 69 -2.87 2.20 9.06
C ALA A 69 -2.24 0.93 8.45
N ALA A 70 -3.02 0.18 7.67
CA ALA A 70 -2.53 -0.99 6.98
C ALA A 70 -1.63 -0.60 5.79
N SER A 71 -0.51 -1.30 5.67
CA SER A 71 0.38 -1.20 4.50
C SER A 71 -0.19 -1.96 3.31
N PRO A 72 0.01 -1.48 2.08
CA PRO A 72 -0.56 -2.13 0.90
C PRO A 72 0.12 -3.48 0.59
N PRO A 73 -0.60 -4.42 -0.04
CA PRO A 73 -0.03 -5.67 -0.51
C PRO A 73 1.10 -5.40 -1.51
N GLY A 74 2.16 -6.20 -1.43
CA GLY A 74 3.35 -6.09 -2.27
C GLY A 74 4.42 -5.14 -1.76
N LEU A 75 4.16 -4.29 -0.76
CA LEU A 75 5.16 -3.37 -0.22
C LEU A 75 6.32 -4.15 0.43
N HIS A 76 6.01 -5.13 1.27
CA HIS A 76 7.03 -6.01 1.85
C HIS A 76 7.71 -6.87 0.78
N GLY A 77 6.99 -7.35 -0.23
CA GLY A 77 7.56 -8.07 -1.37
C GLY A 77 8.57 -7.23 -2.14
N HIS A 78 8.29 -5.95 -2.34
CA HIS A 78 9.22 -5.02 -3.00
C HIS A 78 10.46 -4.71 -2.14
N LEU A 79 10.29 -4.52 -0.84
CA LEU A 79 11.42 -4.39 0.08
C LEU A 79 12.32 -5.63 0.05
N ALA A 80 11.74 -6.82 0.05
CA ALA A 80 12.51 -8.06 -0.06
C ALA A 80 13.37 -8.11 -1.34
N LEU A 81 12.79 -7.68 -2.47
CA LEU A 81 13.52 -7.58 -3.74
C LEU A 81 14.69 -6.58 -3.66
N LEU A 82 14.48 -5.43 -3.03
CA LEU A 82 15.53 -4.41 -2.87
C LEU A 82 16.66 -4.90 -1.95
N TYR A 83 16.32 -5.53 -0.82
CA TYR A 83 17.31 -6.13 0.10
C TYR A 83 18.10 -7.26 -0.57
N SER A 84 17.45 -8.13 -1.33
CA SER A 84 18.14 -9.18 -2.12
C SER A 84 19.13 -8.58 -3.12
N LYS A 85 18.80 -7.45 -3.75
CA LYS A 85 19.74 -6.75 -4.65
C LYS A 85 21.01 -6.25 -3.95
N LEU A 86 20.90 -5.89 -2.67
CA LEU A 86 22.03 -5.50 -1.85
C LEU A 86 22.76 -6.69 -1.20
N GLY A 87 22.29 -7.92 -1.42
CA GLY A 87 22.85 -9.14 -0.80
C GLY A 87 22.44 -9.31 0.66
N ASP A 88 21.46 -8.55 1.15
CA ASP A 88 20.93 -8.68 2.51
C ASP A 88 19.78 -9.69 2.53
N GLU A 89 20.15 -10.97 2.47
CA GLU A 89 19.19 -12.08 2.45
C GLU A 89 18.38 -12.18 3.74
N ALA A 90 18.94 -11.79 4.88
CA ALA A 90 18.23 -11.85 6.17
C ALA A 90 17.02 -10.90 6.18
N ASN A 91 17.19 -9.65 5.78
CA ASN A 91 16.10 -8.70 5.66
C ASN A 91 15.14 -9.06 4.51
N ALA A 92 15.65 -9.58 3.40
CA ALA A 92 14.81 -10.07 2.30
C ALA A 92 13.84 -11.16 2.78
N VAL A 93 14.32 -12.19 3.46
CA VAL A 93 13.50 -13.27 4.03
C VAL A 93 12.50 -12.74 5.04
N LYS A 94 12.92 -11.85 5.96
CA LYS A 94 12.03 -11.21 6.95
C LYS A 94 10.85 -10.52 6.26
N HIS A 95 11.09 -9.77 5.19
CA HIS A 95 10.02 -9.08 4.48
C HIS A 95 9.13 -10.04 3.68
N LEU A 96 9.67 -11.11 3.08
CA LEU A 96 8.86 -12.14 2.44
C LEU A 96 7.90 -12.82 3.43
N GLU A 97 8.39 -13.12 4.64
CA GLU A 97 7.54 -13.71 5.69
C GLU A 97 6.47 -12.73 6.19
N ALA A 98 6.80 -11.44 6.30
CA ALA A 98 5.82 -10.42 6.63
C ALA A 98 4.72 -10.31 5.57
N GLU A 99 5.07 -10.28 4.28
CA GLU A 99 4.10 -10.28 3.17
C GLU A 99 3.18 -11.50 3.24
N ARG A 100 3.74 -12.68 3.44
CA ARG A 100 2.97 -13.92 3.56
C ARG A 100 1.99 -13.91 4.73
N SER A 101 2.42 -13.34 5.87
CA SER A 101 1.60 -13.25 7.08
C SER A 101 0.45 -12.26 6.93
N LEU A 102 0.71 -11.11 6.32
CA LEU A 102 -0.28 -10.04 6.11
C LEU A 102 -1.26 -10.38 4.98
N PHE A 103 -0.80 -11.09 3.95
CA PHE A 103 -1.54 -11.40 2.73
C PHE A 103 -1.45 -12.91 2.43
N PRO A 104 -2.27 -13.74 3.10
CA PRO A 104 -2.23 -15.21 2.92
C PRO A 104 -2.46 -15.67 1.49
N GLU A 105 -3.16 -14.89 0.67
CA GLU A 105 -3.34 -15.14 -0.76
C GLU A 105 -2.04 -15.16 -1.55
N SER A 106 -1.00 -14.45 -1.06
CA SER A 106 0.33 -14.44 -1.68
C SER A 106 1.20 -15.65 -1.29
N ALA A 107 0.75 -16.48 -0.33
CA ALA A 107 1.56 -17.52 0.30
C ALA A 107 2.22 -18.49 -0.69
N ASN A 108 1.53 -18.90 -1.74
CA ASN A 108 2.08 -19.82 -2.74
C ASN A 108 3.30 -19.22 -3.45
N TYR A 109 3.20 -17.98 -3.86
CA TYR A 109 4.29 -17.25 -4.52
C TYR A 109 5.44 -16.97 -3.56
N ILE A 110 5.14 -16.50 -2.35
CA ILE A 110 6.17 -16.22 -1.34
C ILE A 110 6.92 -17.49 -0.93
N ASN A 111 6.23 -18.62 -0.75
CA ASN A 111 6.87 -19.90 -0.46
C ASN A 111 7.82 -20.34 -1.58
N PHE A 112 7.47 -20.08 -2.84
CA PHE A 112 8.35 -20.33 -3.97
C PHE A 112 9.62 -19.47 -3.89
N LEU A 113 9.51 -18.18 -3.57
CA LEU A 113 10.66 -17.28 -3.41
C LEU A 113 11.55 -17.72 -2.25
N LEU A 114 10.97 -18.04 -1.08
CA LEU A 114 11.71 -18.50 0.10
C LEU A 114 12.50 -19.79 -0.17
N LYS A 115 11.92 -20.73 -0.90
CA LYS A 115 12.63 -21.97 -1.31
C LYS A 115 13.81 -21.69 -2.22
N ASN A 116 13.71 -20.67 -3.07
CA ASN A 116 14.80 -20.29 -3.96
C ASN A 116 15.90 -19.51 -3.24
N ALA A 117 15.53 -18.64 -2.29
CA ALA A 117 16.47 -17.93 -1.43
C ALA A 117 17.29 -18.89 -0.54
N ALA A 118 16.69 -20.00 -0.10
CA ALA A 118 17.36 -21.03 0.70
C ALA A 118 18.32 -21.93 -0.10
N LYS A 119 18.32 -21.88 -1.44
CA LYS A 119 19.28 -22.61 -2.27
C LYS A 119 20.58 -21.81 -2.35
N PRO A 120 21.73 -22.40 -1.96
CA PRO A 120 23.00 -21.73 -2.21
C PRO A 120 23.15 -21.45 -3.70
N ALA A 121 23.56 -20.20 -4.03
CA ALA A 121 23.82 -19.82 -5.41
C ALA A 121 24.76 -20.86 -6.04
N SER A 122 24.27 -21.64 -7.00
CA SER A 122 25.12 -22.56 -7.75
C SER A 122 26.13 -21.69 -8.50
N LYS A 123 27.39 -21.73 -8.06
CA LYS A 123 28.50 -21.11 -8.79
C LYS A 123 28.53 -21.73 -10.17
N SER A 124 28.13 -20.97 -11.17
CA SER A 124 28.44 -21.23 -12.57
C SER A 124 29.83 -20.68 -12.88
#